data_8b9604ce50c6ce36b6beb6a93aed6bd0
#
_entry.id   8b9604ce50c6ce36b6beb6a93aed6bd0
#
_cell.length_a   1.000
_cell.length_b   1.000
_cell.length_c   1.000
_cell.angle_alpha   90.00
_cell.angle_beta   90.00
_cell.angle_gamma   90.00
#
_symmetry.space_group_name_H-M   'P 1'
#
loop_
_entity.id
_entity.type
_entity.pdbx_description
1 polymer ?
#
loop_
_entity_poly.entity_id
_entity_poly.type
_entity_poly.pdbx_seq_one_letter_code
_entity_poly.pdbx_strand_id
1 'polypeptide(L)'
;DWWVQDAAAALPVAVLNPQPGESILDMCAAPGGKTMQLAASGAVVTALDASATRMQRVKENLVRTRLAATLCVEDALAHSGGPYDAILLDAPCSATGTIRRHPDLPHAKDGSEFSTLIDLQARMIDHALTLLKPNGRLVFCTCSLLPDEGECQIEEALVRRPDLYVDRDSRNLTYIDTGWHSDEGGLRLRPDFWSRHGGMDGFYIAVLRRNLSP
;
A
#
# COMPACT_ATOMS: atom_id res chain seq x y z
N ASP A 1 15.92 -2.07 18.26
CA ASP A 1 16.12 -1.37 16.99
C ASP A 1 14.80 -0.71 16.56
N TRP A 2 14.85 0.42 15.85
CA TRP A 2 13.69 1.23 15.50
C TRP A 2 13.92 1.97 14.16
N TRP A 3 12.84 2.45 13.55
CA TRP A 3 12.87 3.34 12.39
C TRP A 3 11.80 4.42 12.52
N VAL A 4 11.98 5.52 11.77
CA VAL A 4 11.00 6.58 11.66
C VAL A 4 10.14 6.35 10.43
N GLN A 5 8.83 6.51 10.58
CA GLN A 5 7.86 6.37 9.50
C GLN A 5 6.74 7.38 9.70
N ASP A 6 6.24 7.96 8.61
CA ASP A 6 5.04 8.80 8.67
C ASP A 6 3.84 7.99 9.15
N ALA A 7 2.97 8.61 9.95
CA ALA A 7 1.82 7.93 10.54
C ALA A 7 0.88 7.37 9.45
N ALA A 8 0.63 8.15 8.38
CA ALA A 8 -0.20 7.69 7.27
C ALA A 8 0.43 6.49 6.53
N ALA A 9 1.76 6.52 6.32
CA ALA A 9 2.48 5.43 5.68
C ALA A 9 2.54 4.13 6.52
N ALA A 10 2.29 4.22 7.83
CA ALA A 10 2.24 3.06 8.72
C ALA A 10 0.87 2.35 8.71
N LEU A 11 -0.21 3.07 8.40
CA LEU A 11 -1.57 2.54 8.46
C LEU A 11 -1.87 1.39 7.47
N PRO A 12 -1.33 1.34 6.24
CA PRO A 12 -1.58 0.22 5.34
C PRO A 12 -1.27 -1.15 5.94
N VAL A 13 -0.16 -1.27 6.69
CA VAL A 13 0.17 -2.52 7.38
C VAL A 13 -0.75 -2.79 8.56
N ALA A 14 -1.18 -1.73 9.27
CA ALA A 14 -2.11 -1.89 10.38
C ALA A 14 -3.48 -2.41 9.93
N VAL A 15 -4.04 -1.88 8.81
CA VAL A 15 -5.32 -2.37 8.26
C VAL A 15 -5.18 -3.72 7.55
N LEU A 16 -4.00 -4.04 7.03
CA LEU A 16 -3.70 -5.38 6.52
C LEU A 16 -3.77 -6.42 7.65
N ASN A 17 -3.42 -6.02 8.87
CA ASN A 17 -3.43 -6.87 10.06
C ASN A 17 -2.68 -8.20 9.85
N PRO A 18 -1.37 -8.16 9.57
CA PRO A 18 -0.59 -9.36 9.28
C PRO A 18 -0.52 -10.29 10.48
N GLN A 19 -0.64 -11.60 10.25
CA GLN A 19 -0.51 -12.61 11.28
C GLN A 19 0.84 -13.32 11.19
N PRO A 20 1.41 -13.78 12.31
CA PRO A 20 2.64 -14.58 12.28
C PRO A 20 2.51 -15.80 11.37
N GLY A 21 3.50 -16.00 10.50
CA GLY A 21 3.54 -17.12 9.55
C GLY A 21 2.75 -16.92 8.25
N GLU A 22 1.96 -15.85 8.11
CA GLU A 22 1.34 -15.53 6.81
C GLU A 22 2.39 -15.22 5.74
N SER A 23 2.18 -15.75 4.54
CA SER A 23 2.98 -15.42 3.36
C SER A 23 2.46 -14.11 2.77
N ILE A 24 3.27 -13.05 2.82
CA ILE A 24 2.86 -11.69 2.39
C ILE A 24 3.81 -11.15 1.32
N LEU A 25 3.23 -10.65 0.23
CA LEU A 25 3.96 -9.89 -0.78
C LEU A 25 3.84 -8.38 -0.50
N ASP A 26 4.98 -7.71 -0.42
CA ASP A 26 5.09 -6.25 -0.37
C ASP A 26 5.51 -5.76 -1.76
N MET A 27 4.54 -5.28 -2.54
CA MET A 27 4.77 -4.77 -3.90
C MET A 27 5.19 -3.30 -3.85
N CYS A 28 6.25 -2.95 -4.59
CA CYS A 28 6.87 -1.62 -4.58
C CYS A 28 7.47 -1.27 -3.21
N ALA A 29 8.19 -2.23 -2.63
CA ALA A 29 8.59 -2.28 -1.23
C ALA A 29 9.54 -1.15 -0.76
N ALA A 30 10.36 -0.61 -1.67
CA ALA A 30 11.40 0.34 -1.28
C ALA A 30 10.85 1.71 -0.83
N PRO A 31 11.38 2.27 0.23
CA PRO A 31 12.66 1.98 0.91
C PRO A 31 12.58 0.95 2.06
N GLY A 32 11.45 0.25 2.26
CA GLY A 32 11.34 -0.87 3.19
C GLY A 32 10.64 -0.59 4.52
N GLY A 33 10.03 0.59 4.71
CA GLY A 33 9.30 0.91 5.94
C GLY A 33 8.15 -0.05 6.21
N LYS A 34 7.32 -0.33 5.21
CA LYS A 34 6.20 -1.27 5.28
C LYS A 34 6.71 -2.73 5.35
N THR A 35 7.77 -3.06 4.58
CA THR A 35 8.45 -4.36 4.67
C THR A 35 8.88 -4.69 6.10
N MET A 36 9.52 -3.73 6.79
CA MET A 36 9.95 -3.91 8.18
C MET A 36 8.77 -4.10 9.13
N GLN A 37 7.66 -3.38 8.94
CA GLN A 37 6.44 -3.57 9.73
C GLN A 37 5.86 -4.98 9.54
N LEU A 38 5.76 -5.44 8.29
CA LEU A 38 5.29 -6.79 7.97
C LEU A 38 6.20 -7.87 8.59
N ALA A 39 7.52 -7.72 8.43
CA ALA A 39 8.48 -8.66 9.02
C ALA A 39 8.45 -8.65 10.56
N ALA A 40 8.25 -7.49 11.17
CA ALA A 40 8.15 -7.36 12.63
C ALA A 40 6.90 -8.03 13.23
N SER A 41 5.83 -8.23 12.43
CA SER A 41 4.64 -8.99 12.84
C SER A 41 4.86 -10.52 12.87
N GLY A 42 6.00 -10.99 12.37
CA GLY A 42 6.28 -12.42 12.23
C GLY A 42 5.77 -13.05 10.93
N ALA A 43 5.33 -12.23 9.96
CA ALA A 43 4.96 -12.71 8.63
C ALA A 43 6.17 -13.16 7.83
N VAL A 44 5.96 -14.06 6.87
CA VAL A 44 6.96 -14.48 5.88
C VAL A 44 6.84 -13.54 4.68
N VAL A 45 7.73 -12.56 4.61
CA VAL A 45 7.62 -11.45 3.65
C VAL A 45 8.47 -11.68 2.41
N THR A 46 7.86 -11.48 1.25
CA THR A 46 8.55 -11.26 -0.03
C THR A 46 8.42 -9.78 -0.38
N ALA A 47 9.54 -9.08 -0.48
CA ALA A 47 9.61 -7.65 -0.82
C ALA A 47 10.09 -7.49 -2.26
N LEU A 48 9.26 -6.84 -3.07
CA LEU A 48 9.45 -6.66 -4.50
C LEU A 48 9.60 -5.19 -4.86
N ASP A 49 10.60 -4.84 -5.65
CA ASP A 49 10.76 -3.50 -6.24
C ASP A 49 11.52 -3.62 -7.57
N ALA A 50 11.14 -2.86 -8.57
CA ALA A 50 11.79 -2.87 -9.87
C ALA A 50 13.21 -2.28 -9.85
N SER A 51 13.53 -1.46 -8.85
CA SER A 51 14.80 -0.75 -8.74
C SER A 51 15.80 -1.48 -7.83
N ALA A 52 16.85 -2.03 -8.39
CA ALA A 52 17.95 -2.65 -7.64
C ALA A 52 18.60 -1.65 -6.64
N THR A 53 18.73 -0.39 -7.04
CA THR A 53 19.30 0.65 -6.18
C THR A 53 18.40 0.95 -4.98
N ARG A 54 17.07 1.01 -5.18
CA ARG A 54 16.12 1.21 -4.09
C ARG A 54 16.05 -0.03 -3.20
N MET A 55 16.10 -1.24 -3.76
CA MET A 55 16.10 -2.50 -3.02
C MET A 55 17.33 -2.65 -2.12
N GLN A 56 18.48 -2.08 -2.49
CA GLN A 56 19.64 -2.06 -1.62
C GLN A 56 19.35 -1.34 -0.27
N ARG A 57 18.55 -0.28 -0.28
CA ARG A 57 18.11 0.40 0.96
C ARG A 57 17.20 -0.48 1.81
N VAL A 58 16.33 -1.27 1.19
CA VAL A 58 15.50 -2.26 1.91
C VAL A 58 16.39 -3.25 2.64
N LYS A 59 17.40 -3.81 1.94
CA LYS A 59 18.38 -4.73 2.52
C LYS A 59 19.12 -4.12 3.72
N GLU A 60 19.64 -2.92 3.58
CA GLU A 60 20.34 -2.20 4.65
C GLU A 60 19.44 -1.97 5.87
N ASN A 61 18.19 -1.58 5.65
CA ASN A 61 17.20 -1.38 6.69
C ASN A 61 16.86 -2.68 7.43
N LEU A 62 16.66 -3.79 6.72
CA LEU A 62 16.40 -5.09 7.31
C LEU A 62 17.59 -5.57 8.16
N VAL A 63 18.82 -5.42 7.66
CA VAL A 63 20.03 -5.76 8.45
C VAL A 63 20.12 -4.91 9.71
N ARG A 64 19.92 -3.60 9.61
CA ARG A 64 19.97 -2.67 10.75
C ARG A 64 18.92 -2.99 11.81
N THR A 65 17.72 -3.41 11.39
CA THR A 65 16.61 -3.72 12.31
C THR A 65 16.57 -5.18 12.73
N ARG A 66 17.46 -6.03 12.20
CA ARG A 66 17.52 -7.49 12.45
C ARG A 66 16.23 -8.20 12.04
N LEU A 67 15.59 -7.69 11.01
CA LEU A 67 14.41 -8.30 10.41
C LEU A 67 14.80 -9.02 9.11
N ALA A 68 13.97 -9.96 8.65
CA ALA A 68 14.22 -10.76 7.47
C ALA A 68 13.04 -10.69 6.49
N ALA A 69 13.37 -10.59 5.20
CA ALA A 69 12.43 -10.74 4.10
C ALA A 69 13.18 -11.31 2.88
N THR A 70 12.48 -11.99 2.00
CA THR A 70 12.99 -12.36 0.68
C THR A 70 12.94 -11.13 -0.23
N LEU A 71 14.06 -10.76 -0.84
CA LEU A 71 14.15 -9.59 -1.71
C LEU A 71 14.14 -10.01 -3.18
N CYS A 72 13.21 -9.45 -3.96
CA CYS A 72 13.07 -9.68 -5.40
C CYS A 72 13.20 -8.35 -6.15
N VAL A 73 14.14 -8.30 -7.11
CA VAL A 73 14.30 -7.15 -8.00
C VAL A 73 13.72 -7.51 -9.35
N GLU A 74 12.47 -7.12 -9.58
CA GLU A 74 11.74 -7.38 -10.83
C GLU A 74 10.55 -6.44 -10.99
N ASP A 75 10.01 -6.39 -12.21
CA ASP A 75 8.75 -5.66 -12.46
C ASP A 75 7.58 -6.35 -11.75
N ALA A 76 6.80 -5.58 -11.01
CA ALA A 76 5.66 -6.08 -10.26
C ALA A 76 4.62 -6.79 -11.16
N LEU A 77 4.46 -6.36 -12.41
CA LEU A 77 3.55 -6.98 -13.38
C LEU A 77 4.10 -8.29 -13.99
N ALA A 78 5.41 -8.56 -13.82
CA ALA A 78 6.04 -9.78 -14.27
C ALA A 78 6.14 -10.85 -13.16
N HIS A 79 5.90 -10.45 -11.90
CA HIS A 79 6.00 -11.36 -10.77
C HIS A 79 4.98 -12.50 -10.86
N SER A 80 5.46 -13.73 -10.71
CA SER A 80 4.63 -14.96 -10.80
C SER A 80 4.73 -15.85 -9.55
N GLY A 81 5.31 -15.32 -8.47
CA GLY A 81 5.41 -16.01 -7.18
C GLY A 81 4.06 -16.13 -6.47
N GLY A 82 4.03 -16.87 -5.39
CA GLY A 82 2.84 -17.07 -4.57
C GLY A 82 2.26 -18.48 -4.64
N PRO A 83 0.96 -18.71 -4.32
CA PRO A 83 0.01 -17.69 -3.90
C PRO A 83 0.24 -17.16 -2.47
N TYR A 84 -0.18 -15.91 -2.21
CA TYR A 84 0.03 -15.20 -0.94
C TYR A 84 -1.25 -15.12 -0.11
N ASP A 85 -1.11 -15.11 1.23
CA ASP A 85 -2.22 -14.86 2.16
C ASP A 85 -2.68 -13.41 2.12
N ALA A 86 -1.72 -12.50 1.95
CA ALA A 86 -2.01 -11.08 1.78
C ALA A 86 -1.00 -10.42 0.83
N ILE A 87 -1.43 -9.34 0.19
CA ILE A 87 -0.56 -8.50 -0.63
C ILE A 87 -0.73 -7.05 -0.18
N LEU A 88 0.38 -6.37 0.00
CA LEU A 88 0.44 -4.93 0.18
C LEU A 88 0.95 -4.30 -1.11
N LEU A 89 0.10 -3.55 -1.80
CA LEU A 89 0.44 -2.79 -2.99
C LEU A 89 0.55 -1.31 -2.64
N ASP A 90 1.77 -0.86 -2.36
CA ASP A 90 2.10 0.57 -2.21
C ASP A 90 2.41 1.14 -3.59
N ALA A 91 1.34 1.46 -4.34
CA ALA A 91 1.45 1.68 -5.78
C ALA A 91 2.24 2.95 -6.14
N PRO A 92 3.03 2.92 -7.22
CA PRO A 92 3.63 4.14 -7.78
C PRO A 92 2.54 5.16 -8.07
N CYS A 93 2.72 6.41 -7.61
CA CYS A 93 1.72 7.46 -7.72
C CYS A 93 2.37 8.85 -7.86
N SER A 94 1.54 9.87 -8.01
CA SER A 94 1.97 11.27 -8.10
C SER A 94 2.67 11.77 -6.83
N ALA A 95 2.48 11.08 -5.69
CA ALA A 95 2.99 11.43 -4.37
C ALA A 95 2.52 12.81 -3.83
N THR A 96 1.41 13.34 -4.35
CA THR A 96 0.86 14.66 -3.96
C THR A 96 0.54 14.77 -2.47
N GLY A 97 0.29 13.64 -1.80
CA GLY A 97 0.07 13.59 -0.35
C GLY A 97 1.30 13.91 0.49
N THR A 98 2.50 13.88 -0.10
CA THR A 98 3.74 14.19 0.62
C THR A 98 4.08 15.69 0.64
N ILE A 99 3.17 16.54 0.16
CA ILE A 99 3.34 18.00 0.03
C ILE A 99 3.77 18.67 1.33
N ARG A 100 3.34 18.15 2.49
CA ARG A 100 3.77 18.65 3.80
C ARG A 100 5.29 18.57 3.98
N ARG A 101 5.92 17.54 3.46
CA ARG A 101 7.38 17.31 3.52
C ARG A 101 8.12 17.79 2.28
N HIS A 102 7.40 17.91 1.18
CA HIS A 102 7.90 18.29 -0.14
C HIS A 102 7.03 19.42 -0.73
N PRO A 103 7.10 20.65 -0.16
CA PRO A 103 6.23 21.76 -0.58
C PRO A 103 6.51 22.26 -2.00
N ASP A 104 7.63 21.88 -2.59
CA ASP A 104 8.04 22.16 -3.96
C ASP A 104 7.38 21.22 -4.99
N LEU A 105 6.74 20.14 -4.56
CA LEU A 105 6.17 19.11 -5.42
C LEU A 105 5.26 19.66 -6.52
N PRO A 106 4.33 20.63 -6.27
CA PRO A 106 3.47 21.17 -7.29
C PRO A 106 4.21 21.95 -8.39
N HIS A 107 5.44 22.36 -8.11
CA HIS A 107 6.30 23.07 -9.07
C HIS A 107 7.26 22.12 -9.80
N ALA A 108 7.56 20.97 -9.20
CA ALA A 108 8.47 19.96 -9.74
C ALA A 108 7.78 18.99 -10.70
N LYS A 109 6.45 18.83 -10.62
CA LYS A 109 5.64 17.93 -11.45
C LYS A 109 4.61 18.70 -12.24
N ASP A 110 4.57 18.45 -13.55
CA ASP A 110 3.61 19.08 -14.49
C ASP A 110 2.33 18.27 -14.71
N GLY A 111 2.24 17.08 -14.09
CA GLY A 111 1.08 16.18 -14.22
C GLY A 111 1.05 15.33 -15.49
N SER A 112 2.02 15.44 -16.37
CA SER A 112 2.07 14.69 -17.64
C SER A 112 2.11 13.17 -17.43
N GLU A 113 2.58 12.70 -16.26
CA GLU A 113 2.69 11.27 -15.90
C GLU A 113 1.41 10.69 -15.28
N PHE A 114 0.39 11.50 -14.92
CA PHE A 114 -0.75 11.04 -14.12
C PHE A 114 -1.55 9.93 -14.79
N SER A 115 -1.89 10.09 -16.08
CA SER A 115 -2.65 9.05 -16.80
C SER A 115 -1.89 7.72 -16.86
N THR A 116 -0.58 7.76 -17.08
CA THR A 116 0.27 6.57 -17.11
C THR A 116 0.32 5.89 -15.74
N LEU A 117 0.38 6.66 -14.65
CA LEU A 117 0.37 6.12 -13.29
C LEU A 117 -0.98 5.50 -12.94
N ILE A 118 -2.09 6.14 -13.30
CA ILE A 118 -3.45 5.65 -13.09
C ILE A 118 -3.65 4.30 -13.81
N ASP A 119 -3.27 4.21 -15.09
CA ASP A 119 -3.34 2.96 -15.86
C ASP A 119 -2.45 1.86 -15.26
N LEU A 120 -1.25 2.21 -14.80
CA LEU A 120 -0.34 1.27 -14.15
C LEU A 120 -0.94 0.73 -12.84
N GLN A 121 -1.51 1.60 -12.01
CA GLN A 121 -2.16 1.22 -10.75
C GLN A 121 -3.30 0.24 -10.99
N ALA A 122 -4.17 0.49 -11.96
CA ALA A 122 -5.26 -0.41 -12.33
C ALA A 122 -4.75 -1.80 -12.72
N ARG A 123 -3.72 -1.88 -13.56
CA ARG A 123 -3.08 -3.14 -13.97
C ARG A 123 -2.41 -3.85 -12.80
N MET A 124 -1.79 -3.12 -11.88
CA MET A 124 -1.14 -3.70 -10.71
C MET A 124 -2.17 -4.27 -9.72
N ILE A 125 -3.32 -3.62 -9.53
CA ILE A 125 -4.44 -4.15 -8.73
C ILE A 125 -4.90 -5.48 -9.33
N ASP A 126 -5.20 -5.50 -10.64
CA ASP A 126 -5.69 -6.70 -11.33
C ASP A 126 -4.67 -7.84 -11.27
N HIS A 127 -3.38 -7.55 -11.44
CA HIS A 127 -2.30 -8.53 -11.34
C HIS A 127 -2.14 -9.07 -9.91
N ALA A 128 -2.09 -8.19 -8.91
CA ALA A 128 -1.96 -8.59 -7.50
C ALA A 128 -3.08 -9.55 -7.07
N LEU A 129 -4.30 -9.31 -7.53
CA LEU A 129 -5.43 -10.19 -7.26
C LEU A 129 -5.23 -11.62 -7.81
N THR A 130 -4.46 -11.81 -8.89
CA THR A 130 -4.16 -13.15 -9.43
C THR A 130 -3.20 -13.95 -8.54
N LEU A 131 -2.39 -13.26 -7.73
CA LEU A 131 -1.37 -13.84 -6.87
C LEU A 131 -1.88 -14.18 -5.46
N LEU A 132 -3.14 -13.88 -5.14
CA LEU A 132 -3.74 -14.17 -3.84
C LEU A 132 -4.24 -15.60 -3.74
N LYS A 133 -4.07 -16.19 -2.56
CA LYS A 133 -4.81 -17.40 -2.16
C LYS A 133 -6.32 -17.14 -2.14
N PRO A 134 -7.14 -18.20 -2.22
CA PRO A 134 -8.55 -18.10 -1.80
C PRO A 134 -8.61 -17.50 -0.39
N ASN A 135 -9.52 -16.56 -0.14
CA ASN A 135 -9.63 -15.80 1.11
C ASN A 135 -8.48 -14.81 1.40
N GLY A 136 -7.52 -14.68 0.51
CA GLY A 136 -6.47 -13.67 0.63
C GLY A 136 -7.02 -12.25 0.57
N ARG A 137 -6.20 -11.28 0.99
CA ARG A 137 -6.56 -9.86 0.99
C ARG A 137 -5.50 -9.01 0.29
N LEU A 138 -5.94 -8.02 -0.45
CA LEU A 138 -5.09 -6.99 -1.06
C LEU A 138 -5.31 -5.67 -0.34
N VAL A 139 -4.25 -5.09 0.20
CA VAL A 139 -4.25 -3.68 0.59
C VAL A 139 -3.65 -2.88 -0.56
N PHE A 140 -4.48 -2.04 -1.17
CA PHE A 140 -4.04 -1.03 -2.12
C PHE A 140 -3.84 0.28 -1.38
N CYS A 141 -2.73 0.97 -1.62
CA CYS A 141 -2.50 2.29 -1.06
C CYS A 141 -1.65 3.17 -1.98
N THR A 142 -1.86 4.48 -1.86
CA THR A 142 -1.06 5.51 -2.53
C THR A 142 -0.83 6.69 -1.59
N CYS A 143 0.34 7.33 -1.68
CA CYS A 143 0.60 8.61 -1.03
C CYS A 143 0.13 9.79 -1.91
N SER A 144 -1.08 9.69 -2.47
CA SER A 144 -1.69 10.68 -3.34
C SER A 144 -2.94 11.30 -2.71
N LEU A 145 -3.18 12.58 -3.01
CA LEU A 145 -4.42 13.30 -2.70
C LEU A 145 -5.42 13.27 -3.87
N LEU A 146 -5.01 12.75 -5.03
CA LEU A 146 -5.88 12.68 -6.21
C LEU A 146 -6.87 11.51 -6.05
N PRO A 147 -8.19 11.76 -6.19
CA PRO A 147 -9.18 10.69 -6.18
C PRO A 147 -8.94 9.62 -7.25
N ASP A 148 -8.40 10.02 -8.42
CA ASP A 148 -8.07 9.12 -9.53
C ASP A 148 -6.99 8.07 -9.17
N GLU A 149 -6.15 8.37 -8.19
CA GLU A 149 -5.14 7.45 -7.65
C GLU A 149 -5.57 6.80 -6.32
N GLY A 150 -6.82 6.91 -5.96
CA GLY A 150 -7.39 6.40 -4.73
C GLY A 150 -8.78 5.80 -4.95
N GLU A 151 -9.81 6.56 -4.58
CA GLU A 151 -11.21 6.16 -4.61
C GLU A 151 -11.63 5.62 -5.97
N CYS A 152 -11.31 6.34 -7.05
CA CYS A 152 -11.68 5.94 -8.41
C CYS A 152 -11.03 4.60 -8.81
N GLN A 153 -9.79 4.31 -8.38
CA GLN A 153 -9.15 3.02 -8.62
C GLN A 153 -9.96 1.86 -8.03
N ILE A 154 -10.49 2.06 -6.82
CA ILE A 154 -11.28 1.02 -6.14
C ILE A 154 -12.65 0.89 -6.79
N GLU A 155 -13.35 1.99 -7.06
CA GLU A 155 -14.65 1.97 -7.73
C GLU A 155 -14.57 1.26 -9.08
N GLU A 156 -13.57 1.58 -9.90
CA GLU A 156 -13.33 0.93 -11.18
C GLU A 156 -12.92 -0.54 -11.05
N ALA A 157 -12.11 -0.89 -10.05
CA ALA A 157 -11.77 -2.30 -9.79
C ALA A 157 -13.00 -3.13 -9.43
N LEU A 158 -13.94 -2.59 -8.63
CA LEU A 158 -15.20 -3.25 -8.31
C LEU A 158 -16.11 -3.42 -9.54
N VAL A 159 -16.09 -2.47 -10.48
CA VAL A 159 -16.82 -2.59 -11.75
C VAL A 159 -16.20 -3.67 -12.65
N ARG A 160 -14.86 -3.68 -12.79
CA ARG A 160 -14.15 -4.69 -13.59
C ARG A 160 -14.24 -6.09 -12.99
N ARG A 161 -14.34 -6.19 -11.68
CA ARG A 161 -14.31 -7.45 -10.92
C ARG A 161 -15.47 -7.51 -9.93
N PRO A 162 -16.68 -7.91 -10.38
CA PRO A 162 -17.87 -8.01 -9.51
C PRO A 162 -17.75 -9.04 -8.38
N ASP A 163 -16.73 -9.88 -8.42
CA ASP A 163 -16.37 -10.83 -7.36
C ASP A 163 -15.64 -10.16 -6.18
N LEU A 164 -15.28 -8.87 -6.28
CA LEU A 164 -14.59 -8.14 -5.22
C LEU A 164 -15.56 -7.39 -4.32
N TYR A 165 -15.10 -7.14 -3.09
CA TYR A 165 -15.70 -6.18 -2.17
C TYR A 165 -14.60 -5.47 -1.37
N VAL A 166 -14.93 -4.28 -0.85
CA VAL A 166 -14.05 -3.57 0.10
C VAL A 166 -14.35 -4.06 1.51
N ASP A 167 -13.32 -4.56 2.19
CA ASP A 167 -13.39 -4.99 3.60
C ASP A 167 -13.45 -3.76 4.50
N ARG A 168 -14.66 -3.28 4.80
CA ARG A 168 -14.90 -2.09 5.61
C ARG A 168 -14.54 -2.28 7.09
N ASP A 169 -14.49 -3.52 7.57
CA ASP A 169 -14.16 -3.81 8.97
C ASP A 169 -12.68 -3.63 9.26
N SER A 170 -11.83 -3.83 8.27
CA SER A 170 -10.38 -3.66 8.39
C SER A 170 -9.94 -2.25 8.81
N ARG A 171 -10.77 -1.23 8.53
CA ARG A 171 -10.52 0.18 8.88
C ARG A 171 -10.99 0.57 10.29
N ASN A 172 -11.73 -0.31 11.00
CA ASN A 172 -12.30 -0.05 12.31
C ASN A 172 -11.26 -0.22 13.44
N LEU A 173 -10.12 0.45 13.31
CA LEU A 173 -9.10 0.48 14.36
C LEU A 173 -9.40 1.65 15.32
N THR A 174 -9.19 1.43 16.62
CA THR A 174 -9.57 2.37 17.69
C THR A 174 -8.96 3.77 17.59
N TYR A 175 -7.88 3.91 16.85
CA TYR A 175 -7.16 5.17 16.63
C TYR A 175 -7.44 5.80 15.26
N ILE A 176 -8.30 5.19 14.44
CA ILE A 176 -8.77 5.77 13.17
C ILE A 176 -10.06 6.54 13.44
N ASP A 177 -10.05 7.82 13.06
CA ASP A 177 -11.25 8.66 13.12
C ASP A 177 -12.22 8.25 12.00
N THR A 178 -13.50 8.15 12.31
CA THR A 178 -14.55 7.84 11.32
C THR A 178 -14.64 8.88 10.20
N GLY A 179 -14.23 10.13 10.48
CA GLY A 179 -14.11 11.18 9.46
C GLY A 179 -13.04 10.94 8.40
N TRP A 180 -12.21 9.90 8.56
CA TRP A 180 -11.24 9.49 7.54
C TRP A 180 -11.79 8.42 6.59
N HIS A 181 -12.98 7.90 6.87
CA HIS A 181 -13.61 6.89 6.02
C HIS A 181 -14.12 7.52 4.73
N SER A 182 -13.81 6.90 3.60
CA SER A 182 -14.36 7.24 2.29
C SER A 182 -15.60 6.40 1.95
N ASP A 183 -16.42 6.89 1.03
CA ASP A 183 -17.75 6.34 0.74
C ASP A 183 -17.68 4.92 0.14
N GLU A 184 -16.71 4.66 -0.72
CA GLU A 184 -16.48 3.34 -1.33
C GLU A 184 -15.98 2.30 -0.32
N GLY A 185 -15.44 2.74 0.82
CA GLY A 185 -15.08 1.87 1.94
C GLY A 185 -13.62 1.92 2.37
N GLY A 186 -12.81 2.75 1.73
CA GLY A 186 -11.41 2.97 2.09
C GLY A 186 -11.20 3.98 3.22
N LEU A 187 -9.96 4.45 3.31
CA LEU A 187 -9.50 5.52 4.17
C LEU A 187 -8.85 6.61 3.32
N ARG A 188 -9.31 7.85 3.47
CA ARG A 188 -8.68 9.03 2.89
C ARG A 188 -8.04 9.84 4.01
N LEU A 189 -6.70 9.91 4.00
CA LEU A 189 -5.91 10.70 4.96
C LEU A 189 -5.47 12.01 4.32
N ARG A 190 -5.45 13.06 5.14
CA ARG A 190 -5.11 14.41 4.69
C ARG A 190 -4.01 15.01 5.55
N PRO A 191 -3.19 15.93 5.00
CA PRO A 191 -2.09 16.54 5.73
C PRO A 191 -2.48 17.34 6.97
N ASP A 192 -3.72 17.82 7.05
CA ASP A 192 -4.27 18.55 8.19
C ASP A 192 -4.75 17.65 9.34
N PHE A 193 -4.87 16.35 9.11
CA PHE A 193 -5.24 15.41 10.16
C PHE A 193 -4.11 15.28 11.19
N TRP A 194 -4.48 15.09 12.46
CA TRP A 194 -3.54 15.09 13.58
C TRP A 194 -2.66 16.35 13.66
N SER A 195 -3.20 17.49 13.26
CA SER A 195 -2.47 18.77 13.27
C SER A 195 -1.80 19.09 14.63
N ARG A 196 -2.43 18.67 15.75
CA ARG A 196 -1.86 18.81 17.10
C ARG A 196 -0.60 17.95 17.32
N HIS A 197 -0.35 16.96 16.47
CA HIS A 197 0.82 16.08 16.50
C HIS A 197 1.78 16.34 15.33
N GLY A 198 1.60 17.47 14.62
CA GLY A 198 2.45 17.85 13.48
C GLY A 198 1.93 17.40 12.11
N GLY A 199 0.69 16.87 12.05
CA GLY A 199 0.08 16.37 10.82
C GLY A 199 0.61 15.00 10.40
N MET A 200 0.17 14.55 9.24
CA MET A 200 0.61 13.31 8.57
C MET A 200 0.65 13.53 7.05
N ASP A 201 1.16 12.59 6.30
CA ASP A 201 1.05 12.66 4.83
C ASP A 201 -0.40 12.41 4.38
N GLY A 202 -0.76 12.96 3.22
CA GLY A 202 -1.99 12.56 2.53
C GLY A 202 -1.83 11.14 2.00
N PHE A 203 -2.85 10.30 2.19
CA PHE A 203 -2.80 8.90 1.80
C PHE A 203 -4.18 8.38 1.43
N TYR A 204 -4.23 7.38 0.57
CA TYR A 204 -5.41 6.57 0.35
C TYR A 204 -5.09 5.10 0.67
N ILE A 205 -6.05 4.39 1.28
CA ILE A 205 -5.87 2.99 1.66
C ILE A 205 -7.21 2.26 1.52
N ALA A 206 -7.22 1.11 0.83
CA ALA A 206 -8.39 0.24 0.80
C ALA A 206 -7.98 -1.24 0.89
N VAL A 207 -8.81 -2.05 1.51
CA VAL A 207 -8.63 -3.50 1.60
C VAL A 207 -9.64 -4.20 0.71
N LEU A 208 -9.16 -4.91 -0.29
CA LEU A 208 -9.98 -5.69 -1.22
C LEU A 208 -9.95 -7.17 -0.86
N ARG A 209 -11.11 -7.81 -0.91
CA ARG A 209 -11.29 -9.27 -0.79
C ARG A 209 -12.20 -9.79 -1.89
N ARG A 210 -12.12 -11.10 -2.13
CA ARG A 210 -13.04 -11.78 -3.03
C ARG A 210 -14.23 -12.35 -2.27
N ASN A 211 -15.41 -12.18 -2.86
CA ASN A 211 -16.56 -12.99 -2.48
C ASN A 211 -16.26 -14.44 -2.89
N LEU A 212 -16.21 -15.32 -1.92
CA LEU A 212 -16.19 -16.74 -2.22
C LEU A 212 -17.58 -17.08 -2.75
N SER A 213 -17.67 -17.46 -4.02
CA SER A 213 -18.87 -18.13 -4.48
C SER A 213 -19.07 -19.40 -3.64
N PRO A 214 -20.28 -19.65 -3.14
CA PRO A 214 -20.57 -20.87 -2.39
C PRO A 214 -20.34 -22.13 -3.25
#